data_db43f0e2b43b72cdb03a1bb0ad53a690
#
_entry.id   db43f0e2b43b72cdb03a1bb0ad53a690
#
_cell.length_a   1.000
_cell.length_b   1.000
_cell.length_c   1.000
_cell.angle_alpha   90.00
_cell.angle_beta   90.00
_cell.angle_gamma   90.00
#
_symmetry.space_group_name_H-M   'P 1'
#
loop_
_entity.id
_entity.type
_entity.pdbx_description
1 polymer ?
#
loop_
_entity_poly.entity_id
_entity_poly.type
_entity_poly.pdbx_seq_one_letter_code
_entity_poly.pdbx_strand_id
1 'polypeptide(L)'
;MCQLLGMNSANPADLRFSFTGFAARGGLTDHHGDGFGVGFFEDKACRLFMDNQPAASSPVADLLKHYPIKSRNVVAHIRKATQGDGLRLENCHPFTRELWGRHWLFAHNGDLKNYKPDLNGDYLPVGSTDSELAFCELLQTLRESSPGKSPHAPCSLDRVFDALCEVTQRTAEHGVFNFLLSNGQAMFAHCSTRLWYLVRQWPFSNAQLVDSDLSMDFAQTNASNDRLCIIATQPLTRNENWQQLEPGQLLWIEGGHVVRHAQLQVSEEIRLKNEANLACV
;
A
#
# COMPACT_ATOMS: atom_id res chain seq x y z
N MET A 1 11.19 1.10 -10.05
CA MET A 1 9.83 1.10 -9.45
C MET A 1 9.98 1.07 -7.94
N CYS A 2 9.09 1.76 -7.21
CA CYS A 2 9.08 1.78 -5.73
C CYS A 2 8.69 0.41 -5.14
N GLN A 3 8.72 0.28 -3.81
CA GLN A 3 8.25 -0.91 -3.09
C GLN A 3 7.06 -0.55 -2.21
N LEU A 4 6.01 -1.36 -2.26
CA LEU A 4 4.82 -1.29 -1.41
C LEU A 4 4.82 -2.43 -0.42
N LEU A 5 4.35 -2.16 0.81
CA LEU A 5 4.02 -3.16 1.82
C LEU A 5 2.75 -2.75 2.54
N GLY A 6 1.76 -3.63 2.57
CA GLY A 6 0.52 -3.49 3.32
C GLY A 6 0.31 -4.65 4.27
N MET A 7 -0.35 -4.36 5.39
CA MET A 7 -0.86 -5.38 6.31
C MET A 7 -2.29 -5.03 6.72
N ASN A 8 -3.20 -5.97 6.60
CA ASN A 8 -4.52 -5.91 7.24
C ASN A 8 -4.72 -7.18 8.07
N SER A 9 -5.20 -7.06 9.30
CA SER A 9 -5.34 -8.20 10.22
C SER A 9 -6.61 -8.17 11.05
N ALA A 10 -7.07 -9.35 11.45
CA ALA A 10 -8.24 -9.53 12.32
C ALA A 10 -8.00 -8.97 13.73
N ASN A 11 -6.80 -9.16 14.26
CA ASN A 11 -6.34 -8.65 15.55
C ASN A 11 -5.10 -7.78 15.36
N PRO A 12 -4.78 -6.84 16.29
CA PRO A 12 -3.57 -6.03 16.17
C PRO A 12 -2.31 -6.91 16.11
N ALA A 13 -1.60 -6.86 14.97
CA ALA A 13 -0.43 -7.68 14.68
C ALA A 13 0.85 -6.84 14.62
N ASP A 14 1.98 -7.50 14.84
CA ASP A 14 3.32 -6.94 14.79
C ASP A 14 3.91 -7.11 13.39
N LEU A 15 4.35 -6.01 12.77
CA LEU A 15 4.92 -6.03 11.42
C LEU A 15 6.45 -6.14 11.40
N ARG A 16 7.14 -6.08 12.53
CA ARG A 16 8.61 -5.95 12.60
C ARG A 16 9.36 -6.98 11.75
N PHE A 17 8.93 -8.24 11.76
CA PHE A 17 9.54 -9.28 10.93
C PHE A 17 9.47 -8.93 9.44
N SER A 18 8.27 -8.69 8.92
CA SER A 18 8.07 -8.33 7.50
C SER A 18 8.71 -6.99 7.14
N PHE A 19 8.67 -6.01 8.07
CA PHE A 19 9.28 -4.70 7.87
C PHE A 19 10.80 -4.78 7.82
N THR A 20 11.45 -5.68 8.56
CA THR A 20 12.91 -5.88 8.52
C THR A 20 13.38 -6.27 7.12
N GLY A 21 12.72 -7.26 6.49
CA GLY A 21 13.01 -7.62 5.11
C GLY A 21 12.67 -6.51 4.11
N PHE A 22 11.54 -5.85 4.32
CA PHE A 22 11.13 -4.75 3.46
C PHE A 22 12.12 -3.57 3.51
N ALA A 23 12.55 -3.14 4.71
CA ALA A 23 13.49 -2.03 4.88
C ALA A 23 14.86 -2.29 4.22
N ALA A 24 15.29 -3.55 4.16
CA ALA A 24 16.53 -3.91 3.47
C ALA A 24 16.51 -3.57 1.98
N ARG A 25 15.33 -3.60 1.32
CA ARG A 25 15.15 -3.19 -0.07
C ARG A 25 15.35 -1.70 -0.29
N GLY A 26 15.35 -0.91 0.78
CA GLY A 26 15.58 0.53 0.76
C GLY A 26 17.06 0.91 0.78
N GLY A 27 17.86 0.41 -0.16
CA GLY A 27 19.25 0.77 -0.34
C GLY A 27 20.29 -0.27 0.07
N LEU A 28 19.89 -1.47 0.54
CA LEU A 28 20.81 -2.57 0.84
C LEU A 28 20.72 -3.70 -0.19
N THR A 29 19.54 -4.30 -0.36
CA THR A 29 19.31 -5.40 -1.31
C THR A 29 18.74 -4.95 -2.64
N ASP A 30 18.22 -3.71 -2.72
CA ASP A 30 17.73 -3.07 -3.94
C ASP A 30 18.13 -1.58 -3.98
N HIS A 31 18.00 -0.93 -5.16
CA HIS A 31 18.44 0.45 -5.41
C HIS A 31 17.34 1.51 -5.13
N HIS A 32 16.58 1.36 -4.04
CA HIS A 32 15.48 2.26 -3.65
C HIS A 32 15.92 3.15 -2.48
N GLY A 33 16.66 4.23 -2.76
CA GLY A 33 17.32 5.05 -1.73
C GLY A 33 16.71 6.43 -1.51
N ASP A 34 15.51 6.74 -2.05
CA ASP A 34 14.98 8.10 -2.11
C ASP A 34 13.91 8.40 -1.04
N GLY A 35 14.03 7.72 0.11
CA GLY A 35 13.14 7.87 1.25
C GLY A 35 12.15 6.72 1.42
N PHE A 36 11.50 6.72 2.58
CA PHE A 36 10.46 5.74 2.92
C PHE A 36 9.44 6.33 3.89
N GLY A 37 8.36 5.60 4.10
CA GLY A 37 7.44 5.88 5.18
C GLY A 37 6.59 4.68 5.53
N VAL A 38 6.10 4.69 6.77
CA VAL A 38 5.24 3.65 7.35
C VAL A 38 4.17 4.31 8.20
N GLY A 39 2.92 3.96 7.94
CA GLY A 39 1.78 4.39 8.76
C GLY A 39 1.11 3.20 9.44
N PHE A 40 0.97 3.30 10.76
CA PHE A 40 0.31 2.32 11.62
C PHE A 40 -1.01 2.90 12.11
N PHE A 41 -2.12 2.25 11.82
CA PHE A 41 -3.42 2.67 12.33
C PHE A 41 -3.62 2.25 13.78
N GLU A 42 -4.13 3.20 14.56
CA GLU A 42 -4.67 3.00 15.90
C GLU A 42 -6.13 3.50 15.87
N ASP A 43 -7.07 2.60 15.59
CA ASP A 43 -8.47 2.86 15.27
C ASP A 43 -8.62 3.83 14.07
N LYS A 44 -9.02 5.07 14.31
CA LYS A 44 -9.28 6.10 13.29
C LYS A 44 -8.06 6.93 12.93
N ALA A 45 -7.08 6.96 13.83
CA ALA A 45 -5.86 7.75 13.66
C ALA A 45 -4.70 6.86 13.18
N CYS A 46 -3.71 7.47 12.54
CA CYS A 46 -2.47 6.77 12.20
C CYS A 46 -1.25 7.45 12.82
N ARG A 47 -0.28 6.63 13.22
CA ARG A 47 1.09 7.06 13.52
C ARG A 47 1.88 6.95 12.23
N LEU A 48 2.39 8.07 11.75
CA LEU A 48 3.15 8.15 10.51
C LEU A 48 4.63 8.40 10.82
N PHE A 49 5.48 7.54 10.31
CA PHE A 49 6.95 7.66 10.38
C PHE A 49 7.47 7.79 8.95
N MET A 50 8.22 8.85 8.68
CA MET A 50 8.75 9.13 7.35
C MET A 50 10.17 9.64 7.46
N ASP A 51 10.99 9.29 6.46
CA ASP A 51 12.34 9.79 6.32
C ASP A 51 12.66 9.92 4.82
N ASN A 52 13.37 10.96 4.44
CA ASN A 52 13.88 11.13 3.09
C ASN A 52 15.24 10.44 2.86
N GLN A 53 15.74 9.71 3.86
CA GLN A 53 16.94 8.87 3.76
C GLN A 53 16.58 7.43 3.37
N PRO A 54 17.55 6.65 2.84
CA PRO A 54 17.34 5.24 2.54
C PRO A 54 16.89 4.45 3.77
N ALA A 55 15.86 3.62 3.65
CA ALA A 55 15.31 2.85 4.77
C ALA A 55 16.35 1.92 5.43
N ALA A 56 17.29 1.39 4.64
CA ALA A 56 18.32 0.48 5.15
C ALA A 56 19.28 1.14 6.15
N SER A 57 19.47 2.46 6.06
CA SER A 57 20.40 3.24 6.89
C SER A 57 19.71 4.30 7.77
N SER A 58 18.40 4.44 7.70
CA SER A 58 17.67 5.43 8.48
C SER A 58 17.54 5.04 9.95
N PRO A 59 17.87 5.93 10.89
CA PRO A 59 17.61 5.72 12.32
C PRO A 59 16.12 5.54 12.63
N VAL A 60 15.22 6.14 11.84
CA VAL A 60 13.76 5.97 11.97
C VAL A 60 13.36 4.55 11.62
N ALA A 61 13.88 4.00 10.52
CA ALA A 61 13.64 2.61 10.15
C ALA A 61 14.23 1.63 11.18
N ASP A 62 15.40 1.95 11.73
CA ASP A 62 16.02 1.13 12.77
C ASP A 62 15.20 1.14 14.06
N LEU A 63 14.68 2.29 14.46
CA LEU A 63 13.71 2.37 15.57
C LEU A 63 12.50 1.44 15.31
N LEU A 64 11.92 1.45 14.12
CA LEU A 64 10.74 0.66 13.79
C LEU A 64 10.99 -0.86 13.78
N LYS A 65 12.21 -1.31 13.50
CA LYS A 65 12.58 -2.73 13.62
C LYS A 65 12.56 -3.23 15.06
N HIS A 66 12.75 -2.34 16.04
CA HIS A 66 12.90 -2.68 17.46
C HIS A 66 11.70 -2.24 18.33
N TYR A 67 10.97 -1.19 17.91
CA TYR A 67 9.84 -0.68 18.66
C TYR A 67 8.54 -1.43 18.34
N PRO A 68 7.93 -2.15 19.30
CA PRO A 68 6.77 -2.99 19.02
C PRO A 68 5.50 -2.14 18.88
N ILE A 69 5.07 -1.93 17.64
CA ILE A 69 3.79 -1.31 17.32
C ILE A 69 2.86 -2.39 16.77
N LYS A 70 1.79 -2.70 17.49
CA LYS A 70 0.74 -3.58 17.01
C LYS A 70 -0.36 -2.77 16.35
N SER A 71 -0.73 -3.15 15.14
CA SER A 71 -1.76 -2.48 14.36
C SER A 71 -2.59 -3.47 13.57
N ARG A 72 -3.85 -3.11 13.25
CA ARG A 72 -4.69 -3.89 12.34
C ARG A 72 -4.45 -3.53 10.87
N ASN A 73 -4.00 -2.31 10.62
CA ASN A 73 -3.68 -1.85 9.28
C ASN A 73 -2.37 -1.09 9.27
N VAL A 74 -1.49 -1.47 8.33
CA VAL A 74 -0.22 -0.78 8.09
C VAL A 74 -0.06 -0.57 6.60
N VAL A 75 0.37 0.63 6.22
CA VAL A 75 0.79 0.95 4.85
C VAL A 75 2.21 1.46 4.90
N ALA A 76 3.11 0.83 4.14
CA ALA A 76 4.49 1.22 4.03
C ALA A 76 4.92 1.34 2.57
N HIS A 77 5.89 2.22 2.34
CA HIS A 77 6.43 2.50 1.02
C HIS A 77 7.92 2.79 1.08
N ILE A 78 8.68 2.28 0.12
CA ILE A 78 10.06 2.68 -0.14
C ILE A 78 10.11 3.34 -1.50
N ARG A 79 10.63 4.57 -1.53
CA ARG A 79 10.64 5.42 -2.70
C ARG A 79 11.85 5.15 -3.58
N LYS A 80 11.60 5.16 -4.90
CA LYS A 80 12.59 5.38 -5.94
C LYS A 80 12.10 6.53 -6.78
N ALA A 81 12.72 7.71 -6.64
CA ALA A 81 12.32 8.92 -7.35
C ALA A 81 12.56 8.76 -8.87
N THR A 82 11.70 9.36 -9.65
CA THR A 82 11.97 9.66 -11.05
C THR A 82 12.98 10.81 -11.11
N GLN A 83 13.88 10.85 -12.09
CA GLN A 83 14.93 11.87 -12.18
C GLN A 83 14.34 13.30 -12.09
N GLY A 84 14.88 14.11 -11.20
CA GLY A 84 14.56 15.54 -11.05
C GLY A 84 13.76 15.94 -9.82
N ASP A 85 13.12 15.00 -9.09
CA ASP A 85 12.20 15.31 -7.99
C ASP A 85 12.87 15.63 -6.63
N GLY A 86 14.18 15.46 -6.51
CA GLY A 86 14.90 15.69 -5.25
C GLY A 86 14.40 14.84 -4.07
N LEU A 87 15.15 14.90 -2.96
CA LEU A 87 14.80 14.23 -1.70
C LEU A 87 13.86 15.12 -0.87
N ARG A 88 12.59 15.25 -1.27
CA ARG A 88 11.58 16.07 -0.58
C ARG A 88 10.69 15.21 0.27
N LEU A 89 10.52 15.59 1.54
CA LEU A 89 9.69 14.84 2.49
C LEU A 89 8.22 14.82 2.06
N GLU A 90 7.72 15.93 1.51
CA GLU A 90 6.35 16.05 1.01
C GLU A 90 6.02 15.10 -0.16
N ASN A 91 7.04 14.56 -0.82
CA ASN A 91 6.91 13.57 -1.89
C ASN A 91 7.08 12.12 -1.40
N CYS A 92 7.29 11.90 -0.10
CA CYS A 92 7.37 10.57 0.48
C CYS A 92 5.98 9.99 0.78
N HIS A 93 5.80 8.71 0.50
CA HIS A 93 4.59 7.98 0.85
C HIS A 93 4.73 7.27 2.22
N PRO A 94 3.62 6.89 2.87
CA PRO A 94 2.24 7.08 2.46
C PRO A 94 1.76 8.52 2.70
N PHE A 95 0.96 9.05 1.79
CA PHE A 95 0.23 10.29 2.01
C PHE A 95 -0.91 10.06 2.99
N THR A 96 -1.26 11.10 3.76
CA THR A 96 -2.37 11.04 4.72
C THR A 96 -3.30 12.23 4.55
N ARG A 97 -4.61 11.99 4.60
CA ARG A 97 -5.68 13.00 4.65
C ARG A 97 -6.80 12.50 5.56
N GLU A 98 -7.63 13.44 6.00
CA GLU A 98 -8.86 13.13 6.72
C GLU A 98 -10.02 12.98 5.73
N LEU A 99 -10.85 11.94 5.95
CA LEU A 99 -12.17 11.81 5.32
C LEU A 99 -13.10 11.05 6.29
N TRP A 100 -14.27 11.62 6.56
CA TRP A 100 -15.31 11.06 7.45
C TRP A 100 -14.84 10.80 8.88
N GLY A 101 -14.03 11.70 9.44
CA GLY A 101 -13.56 11.62 10.82
C GLY A 101 -12.51 10.55 11.07
N ARG A 102 -11.80 10.09 10.02
CA ARG A 102 -10.67 9.15 10.15
C ARG A 102 -9.56 9.46 9.15
N HIS A 103 -8.36 9.06 9.48
CA HIS A 103 -7.24 9.13 8.54
C HIS A 103 -7.41 8.11 7.42
N TRP A 104 -7.01 8.52 6.24
CA TRP A 104 -6.79 7.68 5.07
C TRP A 104 -5.33 7.75 4.70
N LEU A 105 -4.73 6.60 4.47
CA LEU A 105 -3.35 6.47 3.99
C LEU A 105 -3.34 5.94 2.56
N PHE A 106 -2.50 6.53 1.74
CA PHE A 106 -2.31 6.13 0.35
C PHE A 106 -0.83 6.01 0.01
N ALA A 107 -0.45 4.89 -0.63
CA ALA A 107 0.87 4.69 -1.21
C ALA A 107 0.74 4.17 -2.64
N HIS A 108 1.49 4.76 -3.56
CA HIS A 108 1.46 4.44 -4.98
C HIS A 108 2.85 4.04 -5.46
N ASN A 109 2.91 3.01 -6.31
CA ASN A 109 4.07 2.56 -7.04
C ASN A 109 3.76 2.54 -8.53
N GLY A 110 4.12 3.61 -9.22
CA GLY A 110 3.85 3.79 -10.63
C GLY A 110 4.27 5.16 -11.15
N ASP A 111 3.73 5.51 -12.31
CA ASP A 111 3.95 6.78 -13.00
C ASP A 111 2.72 7.07 -13.87
N LEU A 112 2.06 8.21 -13.64
CA LEU A 112 0.85 8.64 -14.34
C LEU A 112 1.20 9.80 -15.27
N LYS A 113 1.22 9.52 -16.56
CA LYS A 113 1.63 10.50 -17.57
C LYS A 113 0.47 11.42 -17.94
N ASN A 114 0.78 12.73 -18.04
CA ASN A 114 -0.21 13.75 -18.42
C ASN A 114 -1.47 13.73 -17.54
N TYR A 115 -1.33 13.24 -16.31
CA TYR A 115 -2.42 13.14 -15.35
C TYR A 115 -2.70 14.51 -14.72
N LYS A 116 -3.89 15.04 -14.97
CA LYS A 116 -4.35 16.34 -14.48
C LYS A 116 -5.83 16.22 -14.09
N PRO A 117 -6.12 15.65 -12.92
CA PRO A 117 -7.50 15.51 -12.45
C PRO A 117 -8.12 16.90 -12.18
N ASP A 118 -9.44 17.01 -12.39
CA ASP A 118 -10.20 18.19 -12.04
C ASP A 118 -10.54 18.16 -10.55
N LEU A 119 -9.70 18.80 -9.73
CA LEU A 119 -9.88 18.87 -8.29
C LEU A 119 -10.75 20.07 -7.92
N ASN A 120 -11.80 19.81 -7.13
CA ASN A 120 -12.77 20.84 -6.67
C ASN A 120 -12.22 21.74 -5.52
N GLY A 121 -10.99 21.47 -5.04
CA GLY A 121 -10.33 22.23 -3.98
C GLY A 121 -10.54 21.67 -2.56
N ASP A 122 -11.35 20.62 -2.37
CA ASP A 122 -11.51 19.98 -1.07
C ASP A 122 -10.23 19.29 -0.60
N TYR A 123 -9.47 18.73 -1.54
CA TYR A 123 -8.17 18.11 -1.31
C TYR A 123 -7.15 18.68 -2.29
N LEU A 124 -6.03 19.17 -1.75
CA LEU A 124 -4.95 19.74 -2.55
C LEU A 124 -3.64 19.00 -2.25
N PRO A 125 -2.77 18.80 -3.26
CA PRO A 125 -1.44 18.26 -3.03
C PRO A 125 -0.57 19.25 -2.25
N VAL A 126 0.32 18.73 -1.40
CA VAL A 126 1.36 19.50 -0.71
C VAL A 126 2.66 19.41 -1.49
N GLY A 127 2.95 18.23 -2.04
CA GLY A 127 4.10 17.97 -2.90
C GLY A 127 3.81 18.20 -4.38
N SER A 128 4.60 17.59 -5.23
CA SER A 128 4.56 17.78 -6.68
C SER A 128 4.33 16.50 -7.46
N THR A 129 3.94 15.40 -6.79
CA THR A 129 3.83 14.08 -7.43
C THR A 129 2.44 13.83 -8.02
N ASP A 130 2.40 13.13 -9.14
CA ASP A 130 1.20 12.53 -9.72
C ASP A 130 0.46 11.63 -8.72
N SER A 131 1.20 10.94 -7.88
CA SER A 131 0.71 10.06 -6.83
C SER A 131 -0.16 10.81 -5.82
N GLU A 132 0.25 11.99 -5.38
CA GLU A 132 -0.53 12.79 -4.43
C GLU A 132 -1.77 13.40 -5.10
N LEU A 133 -1.66 13.82 -6.37
CA LEU A 133 -2.81 14.23 -7.18
C LEU A 133 -3.85 13.10 -7.28
N ALA A 134 -3.40 11.85 -7.53
CA ALA A 134 -4.28 10.70 -7.58
C ALA A 134 -4.97 10.43 -6.22
N PHE A 135 -4.25 10.60 -5.12
CA PHE A 135 -4.86 10.50 -3.79
C PHE A 135 -5.93 11.56 -3.54
N CYS A 136 -5.69 12.81 -3.97
CA CYS A 136 -6.67 13.88 -3.88
C CYS A 136 -7.94 13.55 -4.69
N GLU A 137 -7.80 13.06 -5.93
CA GLU A 137 -8.95 12.65 -6.76
C GLU A 137 -9.71 11.46 -6.14
N LEU A 138 -9.00 10.46 -5.62
CA LEU A 138 -9.62 9.32 -4.93
C LEU A 138 -10.50 9.80 -3.77
N LEU A 139 -9.99 10.67 -2.91
CA LEU A 139 -10.73 11.18 -1.76
C LEU A 139 -11.91 12.07 -2.17
N GLN A 140 -11.74 12.91 -3.19
CA GLN A 140 -12.83 13.70 -3.75
C GLN A 140 -13.95 12.79 -4.27
N THR A 141 -13.62 11.77 -5.07
CA THR A 141 -14.60 10.81 -5.61
C THR A 141 -15.34 10.07 -4.48
N LEU A 142 -14.61 9.61 -3.45
CA LEU A 142 -15.23 8.96 -2.30
C LEU A 142 -16.19 9.89 -1.56
N ARG A 143 -15.81 11.14 -1.35
CA ARG A 143 -16.65 12.14 -0.70
C ARG A 143 -17.92 12.43 -1.50
N GLU A 144 -17.82 12.54 -2.82
CA GLU A 144 -18.93 12.76 -3.73
C GLU A 144 -19.89 11.57 -3.82
N SER A 145 -19.39 10.35 -3.59
CA SER A 145 -20.20 9.12 -3.55
C SER A 145 -21.09 8.98 -2.31
N SER A 146 -20.94 9.88 -1.30
CA SER A 146 -21.70 9.83 -0.06
C SER A 146 -23.19 10.10 -0.27
N PRO A 147 -24.11 9.37 0.40
CA PRO A 147 -25.53 9.61 0.33
C PRO A 147 -25.89 11.01 0.82
N GLY A 148 -26.69 11.73 0.04
CA GLY A 148 -27.17 13.07 0.41
C GLY A 148 -26.09 14.15 0.38
N LYS A 149 -24.92 13.89 -0.21
CA LYS A 149 -23.80 14.84 -0.28
C LYS A 149 -23.38 15.42 1.08
N SER A 150 -23.68 14.71 2.18
CA SER A 150 -23.21 15.13 3.50
C SER A 150 -21.72 14.84 3.62
N PRO A 151 -20.85 15.84 3.81
CA PRO A 151 -19.41 15.64 3.92
C PRO A 151 -19.01 14.87 5.18
N HIS A 152 -19.96 14.64 6.10
CA HIS A 152 -19.71 13.98 7.40
C HIS A 152 -20.30 12.58 7.51
N ALA A 153 -21.10 12.13 6.53
CA ALA A 153 -21.70 10.80 6.56
C ALA A 153 -20.81 9.80 5.84
N PRO A 154 -20.20 8.82 6.56
CA PRO A 154 -19.38 7.79 5.93
C PRO A 154 -20.24 6.92 5.01
N CYS A 155 -19.70 6.58 3.85
CA CYS A 155 -20.26 5.54 2.99
C CYS A 155 -20.07 4.15 3.57
N SER A 156 -20.92 3.21 3.19
CA SER A 156 -20.61 1.79 3.38
C SER A 156 -19.35 1.41 2.59
N LEU A 157 -18.62 0.41 3.07
CA LEU A 157 -17.42 -0.07 2.36
C LEU A 157 -17.72 -0.62 0.97
N ASP A 158 -18.94 -1.14 0.73
CA ASP A 158 -19.37 -1.54 -0.62
C ASP A 158 -19.39 -0.35 -1.59
N ARG A 159 -19.98 0.77 -1.17
CA ARG A 159 -19.99 2.01 -1.99
C ARG A 159 -18.59 2.58 -2.18
N VAL A 160 -17.76 2.53 -1.13
CA VAL A 160 -16.34 2.90 -1.23
C VAL A 160 -15.67 2.05 -2.30
N PHE A 161 -15.88 0.73 -2.28
CA PHE A 161 -15.29 -0.17 -3.26
C PHE A 161 -15.77 0.10 -4.68
N ASP A 162 -17.08 0.34 -4.87
CA ASP A 162 -17.64 0.67 -6.20
C ASP A 162 -17.07 1.98 -6.73
N ALA A 163 -17.00 3.03 -5.91
CA ALA A 163 -16.39 4.31 -6.28
C ALA A 163 -14.89 4.18 -6.59
N LEU A 164 -14.18 3.32 -5.82
CA LEU A 164 -12.77 3.01 -6.11
C LEU A 164 -12.61 2.28 -7.44
N CYS A 165 -13.51 1.37 -7.82
CA CYS A 165 -13.47 0.74 -9.14
C CYS A 165 -13.54 1.79 -10.26
N GLU A 166 -14.47 2.75 -10.17
CA GLU A 166 -14.67 3.77 -11.18
C GLU A 166 -13.46 4.72 -11.31
N VAL A 167 -12.98 5.27 -10.19
CA VAL A 167 -11.85 6.21 -10.22
C VAL A 167 -10.55 5.50 -10.58
N THR A 168 -10.32 4.28 -10.09
CA THR A 168 -9.12 3.50 -10.42
C THR A 168 -9.07 3.19 -11.90
N GLN A 169 -10.22 2.84 -12.52
CA GLN A 169 -10.31 2.58 -13.95
C GLN A 169 -9.85 3.79 -14.78
N ARG A 170 -10.34 5.00 -14.45
CA ARG A 170 -9.95 6.24 -15.14
C ARG A 170 -8.48 6.58 -14.93
N THR A 171 -8.02 6.53 -13.69
CA THR A 171 -6.63 6.89 -13.33
C THR A 171 -5.62 5.95 -13.98
N ALA A 172 -5.92 4.65 -14.03
CA ALA A 172 -5.04 3.64 -14.63
C ALA A 172 -4.87 3.78 -16.16
N GLU A 173 -5.72 4.55 -16.85
CA GLU A 173 -5.54 4.90 -18.26
C GLU A 173 -4.30 5.80 -18.49
N HIS A 174 -3.88 6.53 -17.45
CA HIS A 174 -2.72 7.42 -17.51
C HIS A 174 -1.37 6.73 -17.28
N GLY A 175 -1.35 5.47 -16.83
CA GLY A 175 -0.10 4.75 -16.62
C GLY A 175 -0.14 3.66 -15.55
N VAL A 176 1.02 3.36 -14.99
CA VAL A 176 1.14 2.32 -13.95
C VAL A 176 0.57 2.84 -12.64
N PHE A 177 -0.45 2.17 -12.12
CA PHE A 177 -1.18 2.58 -10.93
C PHE A 177 -1.32 1.44 -9.91
N ASN A 178 -0.18 0.89 -9.40
CA ASN A 178 -0.21 -0.02 -8.27
C ASN A 178 -0.34 0.79 -6.99
N PHE A 179 -1.37 0.54 -6.18
CA PHE A 179 -1.54 1.29 -4.95
C PHE A 179 -2.03 0.44 -3.77
N LEU A 180 -1.80 0.98 -2.57
CA LEU A 180 -2.44 0.61 -1.33
C LEU A 180 -3.17 1.83 -0.77
N LEU A 181 -4.43 1.65 -0.38
CA LEU A 181 -5.27 2.65 0.27
C LEU A 181 -5.88 2.02 1.52
N SER A 182 -5.84 2.69 2.67
CA SER A 182 -6.46 2.20 3.90
C SER A 182 -7.07 3.34 4.71
N ASN A 183 -8.17 3.04 5.40
CA ASN A 183 -8.83 3.93 6.36
C ASN A 183 -8.75 3.40 7.82
N GLY A 184 -7.87 2.42 8.08
CA GLY A 184 -7.72 1.79 9.39
C GLY A 184 -8.73 0.66 9.68
N GLN A 185 -9.81 0.54 8.91
CA GLN A 185 -10.74 -0.59 8.95
C GLN A 185 -10.46 -1.56 7.80
N ALA A 186 -10.54 -1.06 6.58
CA ALA A 186 -10.30 -1.80 5.36
C ALA A 186 -8.96 -1.40 4.72
N MET A 187 -8.45 -2.27 3.86
CA MET A 187 -7.37 -2.00 2.94
C MET A 187 -7.82 -2.33 1.52
N PHE A 188 -7.51 -1.43 0.60
CA PHE A 188 -7.74 -1.61 -0.84
C PHE A 188 -6.39 -1.68 -1.54
N ALA A 189 -6.24 -2.65 -2.44
CA ALA A 189 -5.00 -2.87 -3.18
C ALA A 189 -5.29 -3.04 -4.66
N HIS A 190 -4.69 -2.22 -5.51
CA HIS A 190 -4.82 -2.32 -6.97
C HIS A 190 -3.48 -2.68 -7.62
N CYS A 191 -3.54 -3.59 -8.56
CA CYS A 191 -2.40 -4.06 -9.34
C CYS A 191 -2.54 -3.64 -10.81
N SER A 192 -1.63 -2.80 -11.30
CA SER A 192 -1.48 -2.58 -12.76
C SER A 192 -0.42 -3.51 -13.37
N THR A 193 0.65 -3.79 -12.62
CA THR A 193 1.80 -4.53 -13.14
C THR A 193 2.23 -5.67 -12.25
N ARG A 194 2.61 -5.38 -10.99
CA ARG A 194 3.13 -6.38 -10.07
C ARG A 194 2.76 -6.05 -8.63
N LEU A 195 1.98 -6.94 -8.04
CA LEU A 195 1.65 -6.93 -6.62
C LEU A 195 1.35 -8.36 -6.18
N TRP A 196 1.72 -8.70 -4.96
CA TRP A 196 1.53 -10.01 -4.40
C TRP A 196 0.81 -9.89 -3.07
N TYR A 197 0.03 -10.91 -2.69
CA TYR A 197 -0.53 -11.01 -1.35
C TYR A 197 -0.36 -12.40 -0.77
N LEU A 198 -0.42 -12.47 0.55
CA LEU A 198 -0.32 -13.68 1.35
C LEU A 198 -1.31 -13.59 2.50
N VAL A 199 -2.09 -14.64 2.72
CA VAL A 199 -2.95 -14.75 3.92
C VAL A 199 -2.28 -15.73 4.90
N ARG A 200 -1.88 -15.23 6.07
CA ARG A 200 -1.41 -16.03 7.19
C ARG A 200 -2.57 -16.29 8.14
N GLN A 201 -2.83 -17.55 8.39
CA GLN A 201 -3.88 -18.01 9.30
C GLN A 201 -3.50 -19.39 9.87
N TRP A 202 -4.21 -19.82 10.90
CA TRP A 202 -4.01 -21.16 11.45
C TRP A 202 -4.26 -22.28 10.39
N PRO A 203 -3.43 -23.34 10.36
CA PRO A 203 -2.19 -23.53 11.13
C PRO A 203 -1.03 -22.68 10.60
N PHE A 204 -0.33 -21.98 11.51
CA PHE A 204 0.81 -21.15 11.14
C PHE A 204 2.04 -22.00 10.87
N SER A 205 2.88 -21.53 9.95
CA SER A 205 4.16 -22.15 9.60
C SER A 205 5.34 -21.22 9.93
N ASN A 206 6.52 -21.74 9.83
CA ASN A 206 7.75 -20.95 9.89
C ASN A 206 7.91 -20.17 8.58
N ALA A 207 8.30 -18.89 8.68
CA ALA A 207 8.60 -18.03 7.55
C ALA A 207 10.07 -17.60 7.56
N GLN A 208 10.69 -17.56 6.38
CA GLN A 208 12.06 -17.10 6.17
C GLN A 208 12.09 -15.92 5.22
N LEU A 209 12.72 -14.82 5.63
CA LEU A 209 12.85 -13.63 4.78
C LEU A 209 13.69 -13.92 3.53
N VAL A 210 13.36 -13.24 2.42
CA VAL A 210 14.15 -13.24 1.19
C VAL A 210 15.41 -12.39 1.37
N ASP A 211 15.27 -11.24 2.01
CA ASP A 211 16.27 -10.17 2.08
C ASP A 211 17.15 -10.23 3.33
N SER A 212 17.02 -11.30 4.16
CA SER A 212 17.87 -11.56 5.32
C SER A 212 17.76 -13.02 5.76
N ASP A 213 18.69 -13.46 6.60
CA ASP A 213 18.69 -14.83 7.18
C ASP A 213 17.73 -14.98 8.38
N LEU A 214 16.83 -14.01 8.59
CA LEU A 214 15.85 -14.08 9.66
C LEU A 214 14.72 -15.04 9.31
N SER A 215 14.36 -15.85 10.28
CA SER A 215 13.17 -16.70 10.24
C SER A 215 12.31 -16.49 11.48
N MET A 216 11.01 -16.74 11.36
CA MET A 216 10.05 -16.63 12.45
C MET A 216 9.05 -17.78 12.41
N ASP A 217 8.90 -18.45 13.54
CA ASP A 217 7.85 -19.45 13.75
C ASP A 217 6.57 -18.75 14.24
N PHE A 218 5.66 -18.50 13.34
CA PHE A 218 4.40 -17.82 13.65
C PHE A 218 3.48 -18.67 14.54
N ALA A 219 3.68 -19.99 14.62
CA ALA A 219 2.90 -20.84 15.52
C ALA A 219 3.18 -20.55 17.01
N GLN A 220 4.37 -20.03 17.33
CA GLN A 220 4.75 -19.68 18.70
C GLN A 220 4.26 -18.27 19.11
N THR A 221 3.94 -17.40 18.17
CA THR A 221 3.64 -15.99 18.44
C THR A 221 2.19 -15.60 18.20
N ASN A 222 1.43 -16.42 17.46
CA ASN A 222 0.07 -16.11 17.05
C ASN A 222 -0.93 -17.09 17.67
N ALA A 223 -2.12 -16.61 17.99
CA ALA A 223 -3.25 -17.41 18.43
C ALA A 223 -4.00 -18.02 17.24
N SER A 224 -4.74 -19.11 17.48
CA SER A 224 -5.47 -19.84 16.43
C SER A 224 -6.55 -19.00 15.72
N ASN A 225 -7.01 -17.91 16.33
CA ASN A 225 -7.97 -16.96 15.75
C ASN A 225 -7.29 -15.75 15.07
N ASP A 226 -5.97 -15.68 15.06
CA ASP A 226 -5.27 -14.65 14.31
C ASP A 226 -5.31 -14.96 12.82
N ARG A 227 -5.50 -13.91 12.06
CA ARG A 227 -5.43 -13.94 10.60
C ARG A 227 -4.95 -12.59 10.11
N LEU A 228 -4.04 -12.60 9.17
CA LEU A 228 -3.53 -11.37 8.55
C LEU A 228 -3.26 -11.57 7.06
N CYS A 229 -3.52 -10.54 6.29
CA CYS A 229 -3.15 -10.43 4.90
C CYS A 229 -1.97 -9.46 4.77
N ILE A 230 -0.89 -9.93 4.15
CA ILE A 230 0.26 -9.11 3.76
C ILE A 230 0.17 -8.87 2.25
N ILE A 231 0.38 -7.63 1.83
CA ILE A 231 0.48 -7.25 0.42
C ILE A 231 1.87 -6.65 0.19
N ALA A 232 2.54 -7.03 -0.88
CA ALA A 232 3.86 -6.48 -1.21
C ALA A 232 4.09 -6.43 -2.73
N THR A 233 4.93 -5.51 -3.19
CA THR A 233 5.34 -5.45 -4.60
C THR A 233 6.03 -6.76 -5.04
N GLN A 234 6.78 -7.38 -4.14
CA GLN A 234 7.42 -8.68 -4.33
C GLN A 234 7.35 -9.49 -3.03
N PRO A 235 7.28 -10.83 -3.09
CA PRO A 235 7.31 -11.68 -1.91
C PRO A 235 8.42 -11.31 -0.94
N LEU A 236 8.10 -11.27 0.37
CA LEU A 236 9.05 -10.97 1.44
C LEU A 236 9.67 -12.24 2.05
N THR A 237 9.05 -13.39 1.80
CA THR A 237 9.45 -14.68 2.35
C THR A 237 9.57 -15.73 1.26
N ARG A 238 10.47 -16.71 1.45
CA ARG A 238 10.80 -17.73 0.45
C ARG A 238 9.88 -18.95 0.49
N ASN A 239 9.35 -19.26 1.67
CA ASN A 239 8.69 -20.53 1.97
C ASN A 239 7.21 -20.37 2.34
N GLU A 240 6.58 -19.26 1.96
CA GLU A 240 5.16 -19.04 2.11
C GLU A 240 4.47 -18.94 0.75
N ASN A 241 3.17 -19.23 0.72
CA ASN A 241 2.40 -19.29 -0.52
C ASN A 241 1.87 -17.89 -0.92
N TRP A 242 2.72 -17.09 -1.52
CA TRP A 242 2.36 -15.80 -2.09
C TRP A 242 1.55 -15.98 -3.37
N GLN A 243 0.46 -15.24 -3.47
CA GLN A 243 -0.39 -15.18 -4.65
C GLN A 243 -0.13 -13.87 -5.40
N GLN A 244 0.16 -13.95 -6.69
CA GLN A 244 0.30 -12.78 -7.55
C GLN A 244 -1.07 -12.26 -7.94
N LEU A 245 -1.26 -10.94 -7.87
CA LEU A 245 -2.43 -10.29 -8.44
C LEU A 245 -2.27 -10.18 -9.95
N GLU A 246 -3.38 -10.43 -10.65
CA GLU A 246 -3.45 -10.14 -12.07
C GLU A 246 -3.53 -8.63 -12.33
N PRO A 247 -2.94 -8.14 -13.44
CA PRO A 247 -3.12 -6.76 -13.86
C PRO A 247 -4.60 -6.38 -13.97
N GLY A 248 -4.98 -5.24 -13.39
CA GLY A 248 -6.36 -4.77 -13.31
C GLY A 248 -7.12 -5.25 -12.07
N GLN A 249 -6.57 -6.16 -11.26
CA GLN A 249 -7.24 -6.56 -10.03
C GLN A 249 -7.23 -5.46 -8.99
N LEU A 250 -8.42 -5.17 -8.45
CA LEU A 250 -8.63 -4.37 -7.25
C LEU A 250 -9.19 -5.28 -6.15
N LEU A 251 -8.55 -5.30 -5.00
CA LEU A 251 -8.96 -6.06 -3.81
C LEU A 251 -9.48 -5.14 -2.72
N TRP A 252 -10.52 -5.58 -2.00
CA TRP A 252 -10.90 -5.09 -0.69
C TRP A 252 -10.58 -6.18 0.35
N ILE A 253 -9.76 -5.80 1.33
CA ILE A 253 -9.26 -6.67 2.38
C ILE A 253 -9.73 -6.11 3.73
N GLU A 254 -10.35 -6.98 4.55
CA GLU A 254 -10.81 -6.65 5.89
C GLU A 254 -10.68 -7.88 6.79
N GLY A 255 -10.27 -7.68 8.05
CA GLY A 255 -10.07 -8.76 9.01
C GLY A 255 -9.07 -9.83 8.56
N GLY A 256 -8.06 -9.43 7.79
CA GLY A 256 -6.98 -10.30 7.34
C GLY A 256 -7.33 -11.23 6.17
N HIS A 257 -8.41 -10.97 5.42
CA HIS A 257 -8.76 -11.75 4.23
C HIS A 257 -9.35 -10.86 3.14
N VAL A 258 -9.36 -11.35 1.90
CA VAL A 258 -10.00 -10.68 0.77
C VAL A 258 -11.52 -10.86 0.91
N VAL A 259 -12.24 -9.72 1.06
CA VAL A 259 -13.71 -9.67 1.18
C VAL A 259 -14.35 -9.58 -0.19
N ARG A 260 -13.77 -8.75 -1.07
CA ARG A 260 -14.29 -8.49 -2.40
C ARG A 260 -13.14 -8.20 -3.37
N HIS A 261 -13.33 -8.54 -4.63
CA HIS A 261 -12.40 -8.18 -5.69
C HIS A 261 -13.16 -7.76 -6.95
N ALA A 262 -12.50 -6.98 -7.81
CA ALA A 262 -12.95 -6.62 -9.13
C ALA A 262 -11.81 -6.76 -10.14
N GLN A 263 -12.14 -7.08 -11.38
CA GLN A 263 -11.23 -7.07 -12.51
C GLN A 263 -11.53 -5.84 -13.36
N LEU A 264 -10.63 -4.86 -13.34
CA LEU A 264 -10.71 -3.64 -14.11
C LEU A 264 -10.04 -3.85 -15.49
N GLN A 265 -10.40 -3.01 -16.46
CA GLN A 265 -9.75 -3.06 -17.76
C GLN A 265 -8.31 -2.53 -17.65
N VAL A 266 -7.41 -3.19 -18.35
CA VAL A 266 -6.00 -2.78 -18.42
C VAL A 266 -5.76 -2.13 -19.77
N SER A 267 -5.13 -0.95 -19.77
CA SER A 267 -4.76 -0.26 -21.03
C SER A 267 -3.75 -1.11 -21.82
N GLU A 268 -3.74 -0.95 -23.14
CA GLU A 268 -2.84 -1.70 -24.01
C GLU A 268 -1.36 -1.43 -23.68
N GLU A 269 -1.01 -0.21 -23.32
CA GLU A 269 0.36 0.14 -22.87
C GLU A 269 0.79 -0.68 -21.64
N ILE A 270 -0.10 -0.82 -20.64
CA ILE A 270 0.18 -1.61 -19.44
C ILE A 270 0.29 -3.09 -19.76
N ARG A 271 -0.57 -3.59 -20.65
CA ARG A 271 -0.51 -4.99 -21.11
C ARG A 271 0.82 -5.30 -21.78
N LEU A 272 1.27 -4.46 -22.71
CA LEU A 272 2.56 -4.60 -23.39
C LEU A 272 3.75 -4.51 -22.43
N LYS A 273 3.70 -3.62 -21.43
CA LYS A 273 4.73 -3.57 -20.37
C LYS A 273 4.80 -4.86 -19.55
N ASN A 274 3.65 -5.46 -19.23
CA ASN A 274 3.62 -6.73 -18.51
C ASN A 274 4.17 -7.88 -19.32
N GLU A 275 3.84 -7.97 -20.62
CA GLU A 275 4.37 -8.97 -21.54
C GLU A 275 5.89 -8.85 -21.69
N ALA A 276 6.42 -7.63 -21.83
CA ALA A 276 7.86 -7.38 -21.93
C ALA A 276 8.60 -7.78 -20.64
N ASN A 277 8.00 -7.55 -19.46
CA ASN A 277 8.58 -7.96 -18.17
C ASN A 277 8.57 -9.49 -17.94
N LEU A 278 7.61 -10.20 -18.54
CA LEU A 278 7.55 -11.67 -18.50
C LEU A 278 8.57 -12.32 -19.44
N ALA A 279 8.91 -11.66 -20.54
CA ALA A 279 9.92 -12.16 -21.50
C ALA A 279 11.38 -12.00 -21.01
N CYS A 280 11.61 -11.25 -19.91
CA CYS A 280 12.92 -11.01 -19.30
C CYS A 280 13.20 -11.86 -18.05
N VAL A 281 12.34 -12.83 -17.73
CA VAL A 281 12.50 -13.80 -16.64
C VAL A 281 12.77 -15.18 -17.23
#